data_1cb647fe393ac79420cd24ecb3d16396
#
_entry.id   1cb647fe393ac79420cd24ecb3d16396
#
_cell.length_a   1.000
_cell.length_b   1.000
_cell.length_c   1.000
_cell.angle_alpha   90.00
_cell.angle_beta   90.00
_cell.angle_gamma   90.00
#
_symmetry.space_group_name_H-M   'P 1'
#
loop_
_entity.id
_entity.type
_entity.pdbx_description
1 polymer ?
#
loop_
_entity_poly.entity_id
_entity_poly.type
_entity_poly.pdbx_seq_one_letter_code
_entity_poly.pdbx_strand_id
1 'polypeptide(L)'
;MCSLSTFLIIMILLHGTSSQDPVSQSPPQLPVEEGQTVMLNCSYKTSGAATLFWYVQYPGEAPRYLLRAYKDEERKSSADFRDRFSANLDKVKKVVPLRINETRLSDSAIYYCAADGTYKLIFGGGTRLTVEPKRDSSEPSVYILPPYDSDTKNAACLATDYFPQNVSMVVAAGNKKQKQDKS
;
A
#
# COMPACT_ATOMS: atom_id res chain seq x y z
N MET A 1 -37.24 -28.78 -25.41
CA MET A 1 -37.67 -27.63 -24.61
C MET A 1 -36.90 -27.69 -23.30
N CYS A 2 -35.80 -26.97 -23.23
CA CYS A 2 -35.04 -26.82 -21.95
C CYS A 2 -35.87 -25.93 -21.01
N SER A 3 -36.28 -26.49 -19.88
CA SER A 3 -37.14 -25.83 -18.91
C SER A 3 -36.42 -24.58 -18.33
N LEU A 4 -37.15 -23.48 -18.18
CA LEU A 4 -36.70 -22.26 -17.53
C LEU A 4 -36.04 -22.54 -16.16
N SER A 5 -36.47 -23.58 -15.49
CA SER A 5 -35.96 -24.11 -14.22
C SER A 5 -34.50 -24.60 -14.32
N THR A 6 -34.10 -25.25 -15.42
CA THR A 6 -32.71 -25.72 -15.60
C THR A 6 -31.75 -24.57 -15.86
N PHE A 7 -32.22 -23.53 -16.56
CA PHE A 7 -31.42 -22.30 -16.75
C PHE A 7 -31.17 -21.54 -15.45
N LEU A 8 -32.17 -21.47 -14.57
CA LEU A 8 -32.05 -20.81 -13.25
C LEU A 8 -31.07 -21.56 -12.33
N ILE A 9 -31.07 -22.90 -12.35
CA ILE A 9 -30.14 -23.71 -11.56
C ILE A 9 -28.69 -23.54 -12.06
N ILE A 10 -28.48 -23.48 -13.37
CA ILE A 10 -27.14 -23.26 -13.96
C ILE A 10 -26.62 -21.85 -13.61
N MET A 11 -27.49 -20.85 -13.59
CA MET A 11 -27.10 -19.48 -13.19
C MET A 11 -26.74 -19.37 -11.72
N ILE A 12 -27.37 -20.15 -10.84
CA ILE A 12 -27.07 -20.21 -9.40
C ILE A 12 -25.71 -20.90 -9.16
N LEU A 13 -25.42 -21.94 -9.95
CA LEU A 13 -24.13 -22.65 -9.86
C LEU A 13 -22.93 -21.84 -10.43
N LEU A 14 -23.19 -20.84 -11.28
CA LEU A 14 -22.18 -19.93 -11.82
C LEU A 14 -21.88 -18.74 -10.88
N HIS A 15 -22.66 -18.53 -9.83
CA HIS A 15 -22.26 -17.62 -8.75
C HIS A 15 -21.16 -18.33 -7.96
N GLY A 16 -19.95 -18.23 -8.49
CA GLY A 16 -18.77 -18.74 -7.83
C GLY A 16 -18.76 -18.25 -6.39
N THR A 17 -18.72 -19.18 -5.45
CA THR A 17 -18.43 -18.88 -4.05
C THR A 17 -17.13 -18.08 -4.06
N SER A 18 -17.19 -16.81 -3.70
CA SER A 18 -16.00 -16.02 -3.43
C SER A 18 -15.27 -16.69 -2.29
N SER A 19 -14.38 -17.61 -2.63
CA SER A 19 -13.47 -18.23 -1.67
C SER A 19 -12.59 -17.09 -1.18
N GLN A 20 -12.82 -16.68 0.05
CA GLN A 20 -11.97 -15.68 0.69
C GLN A 20 -10.55 -16.23 0.70
N ASP A 21 -9.60 -15.48 0.15
CA ASP A 21 -8.21 -15.91 0.02
C ASP A 21 -7.67 -16.41 1.36
N PRO A 22 -7.04 -17.60 1.38
CA PRO A 22 -6.50 -18.19 2.61
C PRO A 22 -5.38 -17.36 3.21
N VAL A 23 -4.77 -16.44 2.45
CA VAL A 23 -3.80 -15.43 2.89
C VAL A 23 -4.26 -14.07 2.36
N SER A 24 -4.50 -13.13 3.25
CA SER A 24 -4.98 -11.78 2.91
C SER A 24 -4.02 -10.72 3.41
N GLN A 25 -3.72 -9.75 2.54
CA GLN A 25 -2.85 -8.61 2.85
C GLN A 25 -3.61 -7.29 2.66
N SER A 26 -3.37 -6.34 3.55
CA SER A 26 -4.02 -5.03 3.53
C SER A 26 -3.13 -3.97 4.19
N PRO A 27 -3.09 -2.75 3.67
CA PRO A 27 -3.68 -2.30 2.40
C PRO A 27 -2.88 -2.78 1.19
N PRO A 28 -3.44 -2.73 -0.04
CA PRO A 28 -2.71 -3.13 -1.25
C PRO A 28 -1.59 -2.14 -1.63
N GLN A 29 -1.71 -0.88 -1.20
CA GLN A 29 -0.71 0.17 -1.40
C GLN A 29 -0.52 0.95 -0.11
N LEU A 30 0.74 1.26 0.23
CA LEU A 30 1.10 2.00 1.43
C LEU A 30 2.21 3.02 1.10
N PRO A 31 1.86 4.29 0.85
CA PRO A 31 2.84 5.37 0.79
C PRO A 31 3.26 5.77 2.21
N VAL A 32 4.57 5.99 2.41
CA VAL A 32 5.15 6.40 3.68
C VAL A 32 6.34 7.32 3.45
N GLU A 33 6.67 8.15 4.42
CA GLU A 33 7.89 8.97 4.38
C GLU A 33 9.10 8.17 4.86
N GLU A 34 10.26 8.49 4.32
CA GLU A 34 11.54 7.94 4.74
C GLU A 34 11.78 8.14 6.25
N GLY A 35 12.34 7.14 6.91
CA GLY A 35 12.62 7.14 8.34
C GLY A 35 11.45 6.68 9.22
N GLN A 36 10.25 6.53 8.68
CA GLN A 36 9.11 6.02 9.44
C GLN A 36 9.25 4.53 9.72
N THR A 37 8.60 4.07 10.80
CA THR A 37 8.39 2.65 11.05
C THR A 37 7.01 2.25 10.55
N VAL A 38 6.95 1.20 9.72
CA VAL A 38 5.69 0.73 9.12
C VAL A 38 5.39 -0.70 9.48
N MET A 39 4.11 -1.06 9.42
CA MET A 39 3.62 -2.43 9.58
C MET A 39 2.77 -2.82 8.38
N LEU A 40 3.17 -3.88 7.70
CA LEU A 40 2.41 -4.50 6.62
C LEU A 40 1.60 -5.66 7.19
N ASN A 41 0.28 -5.59 7.06
CA ASN A 41 -0.59 -6.58 7.67
C ASN A 41 -0.76 -7.80 6.77
N CYS A 42 -0.71 -8.98 7.39
CA CYS A 42 -1.03 -10.25 6.76
C CYS A 42 -1.87 -11.08 7.71
N SER A 43 -2.99 -11.58 7.24
CA SER A 43 -3.83 -12.54 7.94
C SER A 43 -3.94 -13.84 7.14
N TYR A 44 -4.12 -14.97 7.84
CA TYR A 44 -4.18 -16.28 7.21
C TYR A 44 -5.28 -17.14 7.79
N LYS A 45 -5.81 -18.05 6.98
CA LYS A 45 -6.85 -19.02 7.36
C LYS A 45 -6.37 -20.43 7.04
N THR A 46 -5.59 -21.02 7.92
CA THR A 46 -5.19 -22.42 7.83
C THR A 46 -5.68 -23.19 9.06
N SER A 47 -5.99 -24.46 8.88
CA SER A 47 -6.50 -25.34 9.95
C SER A 47 -5.42 -26.03 10.77
N GLY A 48 -4.14 -25.85 10.45
CA GLY A 48 -3.00 -26.49 11.10
C GLY A 48 -1.91 -25.52 11.54
N ALA A 49 -0.78 -26.08 11.98
CA ALA A 49 0.41 -25.30 12.25
C ALA A 49 0.96 -24.77 10.92
N ALA A 50 0.76 -23.45 10.68
CA ALA A 50 1.26 -22.82 9.48
C ALA A 50 2.65 -22.20 9.73
N THR A 51 3.55 -22.40 8.78
CA THR A 51 4.76 -21.60 8.65
C THR A 51 4.47 -20.42 7.75
N LEU A 52 4.76 -19.24 8.21
CA LEU A 52 4.51 -17.99 7.49
C LEU A 52 5.84 -17.44 6.98
N PHE A 53 5.81 -16.92 5.78
CA PHE A 53 6.97 -16.34 5.11
C PHE A 53 6.64 -14.95 4.61
N TRP A 54 7.67 -14.09 4.56
CA TRP A 54 7.65 -12.85 3.85
C TRP A 54 8.67 -12.86 2.74
N TYR A 55 8.27 -12.34 1.59
CA TYR A 55 9.09 -12.16 0.40
C TYR A 55 9.03 -10.70 -0.01
N VAL A 56 10.09 -10.20 -0.63
CA VAL A 56 10.17 -8.86 -1.22
C VAL A 56 10.47 -8.96 -2.70
N GLN A 57 9.78 -8.14 -3.48
CA GLN A 57 10.02 -8.02 -4.92
C GLN A 57 10.30 -6.57 -5.27
N TYR A 58 11.54 -6.27 -5.61
CA TYR A 58 11.93 -4.97 -6.14
C TYR A 58 11.50 -4.81 -7.59
N PRO A 59 11.36 -3.55 -8.08
CA PRO A 59 10.97 -3.31 -9.47
C PRO A 59 11.93 -4.00 -10.47
N GLY A 60 11.36 -4.81 -11.36
CA GLY A 60 12.14 -5.55 -12.37
C GLY A 60 12.87 -6.79 -11.87
N GLU A 61 12.75 -7.15 -10.59
CA GLU A 61 13.41 -8.32 -10.00
C GLU A 61 12.43 -9.46 -9.68
N ALA A 62 12.97 -10.65 -9.51
CA ALA A 62 12.21 -11.78 -8.98
C ALA A 62 11.99 -11.62 -7.47
N PRO A 63 10.91 -12.20 -6.91
CA PRO A 63 10.71 -12.22 -5.47
C PRO A 63 11.88 -12.88 -4.74
N ARG A 64 12.36 -12.25 -3.67
CA ARG A 64 13.43 -12.73 -2.80
C ARG A 64 12.88 -13.05 -1.42
N TYR A 65 13.38 -14.11 -0.82
CA TYR A 65 13.08 -14.49 0.56
C TYR A 65 13.55 -13.39 1.53
N LEU A 66 12.66 -12.97 2.42
CA LEU A 66 12.93 -11.94 3.42
C LEU A 66 13.11 -12.59 4.80
N LEU A 67 12.08 -13.22 5.33
CA LEU A 67 12.11 -13.87 6.64
C LEU A 67 10.99 -14.93 6.79
N ARG A 68 11.16 -15.80 7.79
CA ARG A 68 10.19 -16.80 8.21
C ARG A 68 9.70 -16.50 9.63
N ALA A 69 8.40 -16.58 9.83
CA ALA A 69 7.78 -16.56 11.14
C ALA A 69 7.19 -17.94 11.44
N TYR A 70 7.74 -18.60 12.42
CA TYR A 70 7.28 -19.89 12.94
C TYR A 70 7.13 -19.82 14.47
N LYS A 71 6.36 -20.74 15.03
CA LYS A 71 6.09 -20.91 16.45
C LYS A 71 7.30 -20.61 17.32
N ASP A 72 7.27 -19.51 18.06
CA ASP A 72 8.17 -19.14 19.16
C ASP A 72 9.69 -19.30 18.95
N GLU A 73 10.15 -19.57 17.74
CA GLU A 73 11.57 -19.69 17.39
C GLU A 73 12.14 -18.37 16.90
N GLU A 74 13.43 -18.16 17.17
CA GLU A 74 14.20 -17.04 16.67
C GLU A 74 14.00 -16.83 15.16
N ARG A 75 13.77 -15.60 14.82
CA ARG A 75 13.54 -15.13 13.45
C ARG A 75 14.73 -15.48 12.57
N LYS A 76 14.57 -16.43 11.64
CA LYS A 76 15.55 -16.65 10.59
C LYS A 76 15.24 -15.69 9.45
N SER A 77 15.83 -14.50 9.47
CA SER A 77 15.84 -13.57 8.34
C SER A 77 17.05 -13.82 7.45
N SER A 78 16.95 -13.46 6.19
CA SER A 78 18.10 -13.39 5.30
C SER A 78 19.13 -12.39 5.86
N ALA A 79 20.42 -12.62 5.59
CA ALA A 79 21.51 -11.80 6.13
C ALA A 79 21.34 -10.31 5.79
N ASP A 80 20.77 -10.00 4.64
CA ASP A 80 20.60 -8.64 4.12
C ASP A 80 19.54 -7.81 4.87
N PHE A 81 18.66 -8.47 5.66
CA PHE A 81 17.47 -7.84 6.23
C PHE A 81 17.35 -7.90 7.76
N ARG A 82 18.40 -8.38 8.47
CA ARG A 82 18.31 -8.75 9.89
C ARG A 82 17.90 -7.63 10.84
N ASP A 83 18.38 -6.42 10.62
CA ASP A 83 18.33 -5.39 11.66
C ASP A 83 17.05 -4.55 11.62
N ARG A 84 16.45 -4.34 10.45
CA ARG A 84 15.30 -3.45 10.29
C ARG A 84 13.96 -4.17 10.08
N PHE A 85 14.01 -5.43 9.68
CA PHE A 85 12.83 -6.22 9.33
C PHE A 85 12.51 -7.23 10.42
N SER A 86 11.26 -7.27 10.83
CA SER A 86 10.80 -8.23 11.82
C SER A 86 9.34 -8.60 11.60
N ALA A 87 8.99 -9.86 11.85
CA ALA A 87 7.61 -10.30 11.86
C ALA A 87 7.29 -10.99 13.19
N ASN A 88 6.08 -10.79 13.68
CA ASN A 88 5.59 -11.44 14.88
C ASN A 88 4.31 -12.21 14.56
N LEU A 89 4.31 -13.53 14.82
CA LEU A 89 3.19 -14.40 14.57
C LEU A 89 2.23 -14.42 15.76
N ASP A 90 1.06 -13.81 15.60
CA ASP A 90 -0.05 -13.96 16.54
C ASP A 90 -0.96 -15.12 16.07
N LYS A 91 -0.85 -16.27 16.75
CA LYS A 91 -1.62 -17.48 16.40
C LYS A 91 -3.08 -17.39 16.78
N VAL A 92 -3.41 -16.61 17.79
CA VAL A 92 -4.79 -16.44 18.25
C VAL A 92 -5.56 -15.62 17.22
N LYS A 93 -4.99 -14.52 16.80
CA LYS A 93 -5.58 -13.65 15.77
C LYS A 93 -5.33 -14.13 14.35
N LYS A 94 -4.43 -15.09 14.16
CA LYS A 94 -3.99 -15.58 12.85
C LYS A 94 -3.46 -14.46 11.96
N VAL A 95 -2.57 -13.63 12.49
CA VAL A 95 -1.92 -12.53 11.79
C VAL A 95 -0.41 -12.61 11.94
N VAL A 96 0.29 -12.15 10.92
CA VAL A 96 1.76 -12.07 10.89
C VAL A 96 2.19 -10.74 10.28
N PRO A 97 2.09 -9.63 11.01
CA PRO A 97 2.52 -8.34 10.51
C PRO A 97 4.04 -8.33 10.28
N LEU A 98 4.48 -7.77 9.15
CA LEU A 98 5.86 -7.42 8.88
C LEU A 98 6.10 -5.99 9.35
N ARG A 99 7.06 -5.81 10.25
CA ARG A 99 7.52 -4.51 10.71
C ARG A 99 8.82 -4.14 10.01
N ILE A 100 8.87 -2.93 9.46
CA ILE A 100 10.06 -2.33 8.86
C ILE A 100 10.37 -1.07 9.67
N ASN A 101 11.52 -1.05 10.34
CA ASN A 101 11.99 0.11 11.09
C ASN A 101 12.80 1.02 10.18
N GLU A 102 12.69 2.33 10.40
CA GLU A 102 13.50 3.33 9.70
C GLU A 102 13.51 3.09 8.19
N THR A 103 12.33 3.18 7.58
CA THR A 103 12.16 2.94 6.14
C THR A 103 13.09 3.82 5.32
N ARG A 104 13.65 3.26 4.25
CA ARG A 104 14.53 3.92 3.29
C ARG A 104 13.89 3.94 1.92
N LEU A 105 14.29 4.85 1.06
CA LEU A 105 13.82 4.89 -0.34
C LEU A 105 14.00 3.54 -1.04
N SER A 106 15.11 2.85 -0.73
CA SER A 106 15.43 1.50 -1.25
C SER A 106 14.49 0.38 -0.78
N ASP A 107 13.63 0.63 0.21
CA ASP A 107 12.62 -0.33 0.66
C ASP A 107 11.34 -0.29 -0.19
N SER A 108 11.25 0.61 -1.16
CA SER A 108 10.14 0.69 -2.11
C SER A 108 10.08 -0.59 -2.95
N ALA A 109 9.08 -1.42 -2.70
CA ALA A 109 8.94 -2.75 -3.29
C ALA A 109 7.52 -3.30 -3.09
N ILE A 110 7.25 -4.50 -3.62
CA ILE A 110 6.06 -5.26 -3.27
C ILE A 110 6.46 -6.35 -2.27
N TYR A 111 5.75 -6.39 -1.15
CA TYR A 111 5.95 -7.36 -0.09
C TYR A 111 4.84 -8.40 -0.12
N TYR A 112 5.20 -9.66 -0.22
CA TYR A 112 4.27 -10.78 -0.25
C TYR A 112 4.38 -11.58 1.05
N CYS A 113 3.24 -11.83 1.66
CA CYS A 113 3.10 -12.82 2.72
C CYS A 113 2.69 -14.15 2.12
N ALA A 114 3.23 -15.25 2.62
CA ALA A 114 2.86 -16.58 2.21
C ALA A 114 2.70 -17.52 3.40
N ALA A 115 1.71 -18.40 3.33
CA ALA A 115 1.50 -19.45 4.31
C ALA A 115 1.81 -20.82 3.69
N ASP A 116 2.62 -21.61 4.39
CA ASP A 116 2.82 -23.01 4.07
C ASP A 116 1.63 -23.83 4.57
N GLY A 117 0.76 -24.23 3.65
CA GLY A 117 -0.34 -25.14 3.93
C GLY A 117 0.13 -26.60 3.87
N THR A 118 -0.78 -27.53 4.07
CA THR A 118 -0.48 -28.96 4.15
C THR A 118 0.26 -29.50 2.92
N TYR A 119 0.07 -28.90 1.74
CA TYR A 119 0.64 -29.42 0.47
C TYR A 119 1.09 -28.31 -0.49
N LYS A 120 0.93 -27.03 -0.15
CA LYS A 120 1.26 -25.93 -1.05
C LYS A 120 1.55 -24.65 -0.28
N LEU A 121 2.42 -23.83 -0.85
CA LEU A 121 2.66 -22.47 -0.42
C LEU A 121 1.60 -21.54 -1.07
N ILE A 122 0.89 -20.79 -0.26
CA ILE A 122 -0.17 -19.90 -0.70
C ILE A 122 0.26 -18.46 -0.43
N PHE A 123 0.33 -17.66 -1.47
CA PHE A 123 0.70 -16.26 -1.40
C PHE A 123 -0.53 -15.36 -1.24
N GLY A 124 -0.37 -14.27 -0.48
CA GLY A 124 -1.30 -13.15 -0.49
C GLY A 124 -1.12 -12.27 -1.73
N GLY A 125 -2.02 -11.31 -1.92
CA GLY A 125 -2.00 -10.40 -3.07
C GLY A 125 -0.84 -9.40 -3.11
N GLY A 126 -0.07 -9.31 -2.03
CA GLY A 126 1.03 -8.34 -1.89
C GLY A 126 0.58 -6.97 -1.40
N THR A 127 1.51 -6.25 -0.78
CA THR A 127 1.38 -4.84 -0.43
C THR A 127 2.51 -4.07 -1.11
N ARG A 128 2.16 -3.09 -1.94
CA ARG A 128 3.14 -2.17 -2.54
C ARG A 128 3.49 -1.09 -1.52
N LEU A 129 4.70 -1.13 -1.00
CA LEU A 129 5.27 -0.06 -0.19
C LEU A 129 5.93 0.96 -1.13
N THR A 130 5.60 2.23 -0.97
CA THR A 130 6.27 3.35 -1.65
C THR A 130 6.84 4.25 -0.58
N VAL A 131 8.16 4.33 -0.49
CA VAL A 131 8.85 5.24 0.44
C VAL A 131 9.19 6.50 -0.30
N GLU A 132 8.67 7.62 0.20
CA GLU A 132 8.91 8.95 -0.36
C GLU A 132 9.99 9.68 0.44
N PRO A 133 10.79 10.52 -0.20
CA PRO A 133 11.80 11.30 0.50
C PRO A 133 11.14 12.16 1.58
N LYS A 134 11.73 12.16 2.78
CA LYS A 134 11.35 13.12 3.81
C LYS A 134 11.73 14.51 3.32
N ARG A 135 10.75 15.38 3.20
CA ARG A 135 10.94 16.79 2.85
C ARG A 135 10.47 17.65 4.00
N ASP A 136 11.25 18.69 4.29
CA ASP A 136 10.76 19.73 5.18
C ASP A 136 9.60 20.47 4.50
N SER A 137 8.64 20.90 5.31
CA SER A 137 7.54 21.71 4.78
C SER A 137 8.11 23.03 4.24
N SER A 138 7.74 23.37 3.02
CA SER A 138 8.10 24.64 2.39
C SER A 138 6.84 25.42 2.05
N GLU A 139 6.89 26.72 2.31
CA GLU A 139 5.83 27.64 1.90
C GLU A 139 5.82 27.82 0.38
N PRO A 140 4.64 27.96 -0.25
CA PRO A 140 4.56 28.15 -1.68
C PRO A 140 5.10 29.51 -2.13
N SER A 141 5.89 29.50 -3.18
CA SER A 141 6.16 30.72 -3.96
C SER A 141 4.96 31.01 -4.85
N VAL A 142 4.31 32.15 -4.64
CA VAL A 142 3.09 32.50 -5.36
C VAL A 142 3.37 33.59 -6.39
N TYR A 143 2.95 33.33 -7.62
CA TYR A 143 3.10 34.24 -8.75
C TYR A 143 1.72 34.58 -9.32
N ILE A 144 1.49 35.87 -9.60
CA ILE A 144 0.33 36.33 -10.34
C ILE A 144 0.73 36.47 -11.80
N LEU A 145 0.09 35.71 -12.66
CA LEU A 145 0.31 35.75 -14.10
C LEU A 145 -0.71 36.70 -14.73
N PRO A 146 -0.28 37.73 -15.46
CA PRO A 146 -1.17 38.63 -16.15
C PRO A 146 -1.94 37.89 -17.25
N PRO A 147 -3.08 38.42 -17.69
CA PRO A 147 -3.80 37.86 -18.81
C PRO A 147 -2.96 37.92 -20.10
N TYR A 148 -3.12 36.92 -20.94
CA TYR A 148 -2.40 36.86 -22.24
C TYR A 148 -2.87 37.96 -23.21
N ASP A 149 -4.12 38.38 -23.08
CA ASP A 149 -4.76 39.38 -23.95
C ASP A 149 -5.37 40.48 -23.08
N SER A 150 -5.27 41.73 -23.56
CA SER A 150 -5.85 42.92 -22.92
C SER A 150 -7.37 42.88 -22.79
N ASP A 151 -8.05 42.09 -23.62
CA ASP A 151 -9.50 41.93 -23.59
C ASP A 151 -9.99 40.91 -22.55
N THR A 152 -9.12 40.05 -22.04
CA THR A 152 -9.43 39.09 -20.97
C THR A 152 -9.09 39.69 -19.60
N LYS A 153 -10.10 39.91 -18.77
CA LYS A 153 -9.93 40.41 -17.39
C LYS A 153 -9.57 39.32 -16.38
N ASN A 154 -9.00 38.20 -16.85
CA ASN A 154 -8.68 37.05 -16.00
C ASN A 154 -7.18 36.99 -15.73
N ALA A 155 -6.78 36.96 -14.45
CA ALA A 155 -5.43 36.65 -14.02
C ALA A 155 -5.38 35.22 -13.49
N ALA A 156 -4.23 34.55 -13.67
CA ALA A 156 -3.98 33.24 -13.09
C ALA A 156 -3.01 33.37 -11.92
N CYS A 157 -3.16 32.51 -10.91
CA CYS A 157 -2.22 32.37 -9.81
C CYS A 157 -1.49 31.04 -9.93
N LEU A 158 -0.18 31.10 -9.86
CA LEU A 158 0.68 29.92 -9.86
C LEU A 158 1.39 29.80 -8.50
N ALA A 159 1.27 28.65 -7.84
CA ALA A 159 2.04 28.33 -6.65
C ALA A 159 3.07 27.24 -7.00
N THR A 160 4.33 27.44 -6.61
CA THR A 160 5.44 26.51 -6.85
C THR A 160 6.26 26.28 -5.59
N ASP A 161 7.14 25.26 -5.62
CA ASP A 161 8.17 24.99 -4.60
C ASP A 161 7.64 24.74 -3.17
N TYR A 162 6.43 24.19 -3.07
CA TYR A 162 5.80 23.92 -1.79
C TYR A 162 5.69 22.43 -1.48
N PHE A 163 5.69 22.12 -0.19
CA PHE A 163 5.44 20.79 0.35
C PHE A 163 4.72 20.91 1.71
N PRO A 164 3.74 20.07 2.01
CA PRO A 164 3.15 19.00 1.20
C PRO A 164 2.30 19.50 0.02
N GLN A 165 1.94 18.60 -0.90
CA GLN A 165 1.25 18.96 -2.14
C GLN A 165 -0.23 19.37 -1.94
N ASN A 166 -0.79 19.17 -0.77
CA ASN A 166 -2.16 19.55 -0.41
C ASN A 166 -2.21 21.00 0.09
N VAL A 167 -2.23 21.93 -0.82
CA VAL A 167 -2.34 23.37 -0.50
C VAL A 167 -3.69 23.89 -0.90
N SER A 168 -4.32 24.68 -0.02
CA SER A 168 -5.48 25.48 -0.36
C SER A 168 -5.07 26.93 -0.62
N MET A 169 -5.49 27.47 -1.76
CA MET A 169 -5.20 28.85 -2.14
C MET A 169 -6.48 29.68 -2.11
N VAL A 170 -6.41 30.86 -1.51
CA VAL A 170 -7.49 31.83 -1.55
C VAL A 170 -7.05 33.01 -2.41
N VAL A 171 -7.73 33.21 -3.52
CA VAL A 171 -7.53 34.37 -4.39
C VAL A 171 -8.57 35.43 -4.04
N ALA A 172 -8.12 36.63 -3.76
CA ALA A 172 -9.00 37.77 -3.48
C ALA A 172 -8.79 38.84 -4.55
N ALA A 173 -9.89 39.29 -5.16
CA ALA A 173 -9.92 40.41 -6.10
C ALA A 173 -11.01 41.40 -5.66
N GLY A 174 -10.60 42.53 -5.09
CA GLY A 174 -11.51 43.45 -4.44
C GLY A 174 -12.27 42.79 -3.29
N ASN A 175 -13.62 42.86 -3.31
CA ASN A 175 -14.48 42.28 -2.29
C ASN A 175 -14.82 40.79 -2.54
N LYS A 176 -14.34 40.17 -3.62
CA LYS A 176 -14.59 38.77 -3.95
C LYS A 176 -13.44 37.89 -3.52
N LYS A 177 -13.75 36.80 -2.82
CA LYS A 177 -12.78 35.76 -2.42
C LYS A 177 -13.21 34.44 -3.05
N GLN A 178 -12.26 33.75 -3.67
CA GLN A 178 -12.48 32.42 -4.21
C GLN A 178 -11.41 31.47 -3.62
N LYS A 179 -11.87 30.38 -3.01
CA LYS A 179 -11.00 29.31 -2.50
C LYS A 179 -10.86 28.24 -3.58
N GLN A 180 -9.64 27.81 -3.81
CA GLN A 180 -9.34 26.70 -4.71
C GLN A 180 -8.46 25.70 -3.97
N ASP A 181 -8.98 24.51 -3.82
CA ASP A 181 -8.24 23.39 -3.23
C ASP A 181 -7.70 22.53 -4.38
N LYS A 182 -6.41 22.20 -4.31
CA LYS A 182 -5.81 21.22 -5.21
C LYS A 182 -5.86 19.86 -4.51
N SER A 183 -6.55 18.92 -5.09
CA SER A 183 -6.56 17.50 -4.71
C SER A 183 -5.48 16.74 -5.45
#